data_ae640ba2fdca34f0e6c306a7bfa16193
#
_entry.id   ae640ba2fdca34f0e6c306a7bfa16193
#
_cell.length_a   1.000
_cell.length_b   1.000
_cell.length_c   1.000
_cell.angle_alpha   90.00
_cell.angle_beta   90.00
_cell.angle_gamma   90.00
#
_symmetry.space_group_name_H-M   'P 1'
#
loop_
_entity.id
_entity.type
_entity.pdbx_description
1 polymer ?
#
loop_
_entity_poly.entity_id
_entity_poly.type
_entity_poly.pdbx_seq_one_letter_code
_entity_poly.pdbx_strand_id
1 'polypeptide(L)'
;VTDRAAPSNWMLALLACAQLIIALDATIVFVALPEISRALDFSAQRLQWVVSAYTVAFGGFLLLGGRATDLLGRRRMYVLGQSLYALASLAGGLAQSELPLILARAVQGLGGALLFPATLALIGNHFAEGPARNRALAIWSIASAFGLASARRSAARSPSCSAGPRSS
;
A
#
# COMPACT_ATOMS: atom_id res chain seq x y z
N VAL A 1 18.14 9.98 31.91
CA VAL A 1 17.66 8.60 31.65
C VAL A 1 16.15 8.67 31.70
N THR A 2 15.51 9.01 30.58
CA THR A 2 14.05 9.01 30.44
C THR A 2 13.60 7.57 30.28
N ASP A 3 12.82 7.12 31.22
CA ASP A 3 12.10 5.84 31.24
C ASP A 3 11.29 5.70 29.95
N ARG A 4 11.84 5.00 28.95
CA ARG A 4 11.10 4.67 27.73
C ARG A 4 10.14 3.55 28.12
N ALA A 5 8.88 3.91 28.36
CA ALA A 5 7.81 2.96 28.53
C ALA A 5 7.96 1.81 27.52
N ALA A 6 7.83 0.59 27.98
CA ALA A 6 7.91 -0.61 27.13
C ALA A 6 7.04 -0.42 25.88
N PRO A 7 7.55 -0.73 24.68
CA PRO A 7 6.82 -0.49 23.43
C PRO A 7 5.49 -1.20 23.50
N SER A 8 4.41 -0.43 23.44
CA SER A 8 3.06 -0.97 23.53
C SER A 8 2.82 -1.91 22.34
N ASN A 9 2.52 -3.17 22.61
CA ASN A 9 2.13 -4.16 21.58
C ASN A 9 1.00 -3.63 20.68
N TRP A 10 0.16 -2.73 21.22
CA TRP A 10 -0.89 -2.03 20.49
C TRP A 10 -0.36 -1.13 19.36
N MET A 11 0.71 -0.40 19.62
CA MET A 11 1.33 0.44 18.60
C MET A 11 1.91 -0.40 17.46
N LEU A 12 2.55 -1.50 17.80
CA LEU A 12 3.07 -2.44 16.80
C LEU A 12 1.93 -3.04 15.96
N ALA A 13 0.82 -3.39 16.60
CA ALA A 13 -0.38 -3.88 15.93
C ALA A 13 -0.95 -2.84 14.96
N LEU A 14 -1.06 -1.57 15.36
CA LEU A 14 -1.53 -0.48 14.50
C LEU A 14 -0.64 -0.29 13.27
N LEU A 15 0.68 -0.28 13.45
CA LEU A 15 1.63 -0.11 12.35
C LEU A 15 1.61 -1.33 11.39
N ALA A 16 1.49 -2.54 11.93
CA ALA A 16 1.37 -3.76 11.13
C ALA A 16 0.03 -3.82 10.38
N CYS A 17 -1.08 -3.41 11.01
CA CYS A 17 -2.38 -3.32 10.35
C CYS A 17 -2.38 -2.30 9.20
N ALA A 18 -1.78 -1.13 9.39
CA ALA A 18 -1.66 -0.14 8.31
C ALA A 18 -0.89 -0.72 7.11
N GLN A 19 0.22 -1.41 7.37
CA GLN A 19 1.00 -2.04 6.33
C GLN A 19 0.25 -3.18 5.63
N LEU A 20 -0.50 -3.98 6.40
CA LEU A 20 -1.33 -5.04 5.85
C LEU A 20 -2.43 -4.49 4.94
N ILE A 21 -3.08 -3.37 5.32
CA ILE A 21 -4.11 -2.71 4.52
C ILE A 21 -3.53 -2.25 3.17
N ILE A 22 -2.35 -1.61 3.16
CA ILE A 22 -1.67 -1.19 1.93
C ILE A 22 -1.37 -2.40 1.04
N ALA A 23 -0.86 -3.48 1.63
CA ALA A 23 -0.50 -4.70 0.91
C ALA A 23 -1.74 -5.43 0.33
N LEU A 24 -2.85 -5.48 1.08
CA LEU A 24 -4.12 -6.04 0.62
C LEU A 24 -4.75 -5.21 -0.49
N ASP A 25 -4.74 -3.89 -0.37
CA ASP A 25 -5.27 -2.99 -1.41
C ASP A 25 -4.56 -3.20 -2.76
N ALA A 26 -3.24 -3.27 -2.75
CA ALA A 26 -2.47 -3.60 -3.94
C ALA A 26 -2.90 -4.95 -4.54
N THR A 27 -3.15 -5.96 -3.69
CA THR A 27 -3.59 -7.30 -4.12
C THR A 27 -5.00 -7.26 -4.72
N ILE A 28 -5.93 -6.56 -4.06
CA ILE A 28 -7.33 -6.45 -4.50
C ILE A 28 -7.39 -5.85 -5.90
N VAL A 29 -6.60 -4.83 -6.18
CA VAL A 29 -6.55 -4.21 -7.50
C VAL A 29 -6.11 -5.20 -8.57
N PHE A 30 -5.05 -5.97 -8.34
CA PHE A 30 -4.61 -6.98 -9.32
C PHE A 30 -5.65 -8.07 -9.57
N VAL A 31 -6.42 -8.46 -8.55
CA VAL A 31 -7.50 -9.45 -8.67
C VAL A 31 -8.72 -8.86 -9.37
N ALA A 32 -9.06 -7.60 -9.09
CA ALA A 32 -10.22 -6.91 -9.64
C ALA A 32 -10.00 -6.39 -11.07
N LEU A 33 -8.74 -6.23 -11.52
CA LEU A 33 -8.41 -5.74 -12.86
C LEU A 33 -9.20 -6.42 -14.01
N PRO A 34 -9.33 -7.76 -14.07
CA PRO A 34 -10.11 -8.42 -15.13
C PRO A 34 -11.61 -8.13 -15.06
N GLU A 35 -12.14 -8.00 -13.84
CA GLU A 35 -13.56 -7.70 -13.61
C GLU A 35 -13.87 -6.24 -13.95
N ILE A 36 -13.01 -5.31 -13.55
CA ILE A 36 -13.07 -3.88 -13.89
C ILE A 36 -13.00 -3.69 -15.40
N SER A 37 -12.13 -4.45 -16.09
CA SER A 37 -12.02 -4.42 -17.55
C SER A 37 -13.33 -4.79 -18.23
N ARG A 38 -14.03 -5.81 -17.74
CA ARG A 38 -15.30 -6.28 -18.30
C ARG A 38 -16.46 -5.36 -17.96
N ALA A 39 -16.51 -4.84 -16.73
CA ALA A 39 -17.62 -4.04 -16.24
C ALA A 39 -17.64 -2.61 -16.82
N LEU A 40 -16.45 -2.03 -17.08
CA LEU A 40 -16.29 -0.65 -17.50
C LEU A 40 -15.73 -0.51 -18.93
N ASP A 41 -15.63 -1.61 -19.68
CA ASP A 41 -15.13 -1.68 -21.07
C ASP A 41 -13.76 -0.98 -21.26
N PHE A 42 -12.84 -1.20 -20.28
CA PHE A 42 -11.53 -0.58 -20.30
C PHE A 42 -10.61 -1.24 -21.32
N SER A 43 -9.93 -0.41 -22.12
CA SER A 43 -8.81 -0.88 -22.92
C SER A 43 -7.63 -1.29 -22.02
N ALA A 44 -6.81 -2.24 -22.50
CA ALA A 44 -5.62 -2.70 -21.78
C ALA A 44 -4.68 -1.54 -21.38
N GLN A 45 -4.60 -0.51 -22.21
CA GLN A 45 -3.78 0.67 -21.97
C GLN A 45 -4.31 1.51 -20.77
N ARG A 46 -5.62 1.61 -20.61
CA ARG A 46 -6.27 2.36 -19.53
C ARG A 46 -6.13 1.62 -18.18
N LEU A 47 -6.23 0.30 -18.21
CA LEU A 47 -5.93 -0.53 -17.03
C LEU A 47 -4.50 -0.34 -16.53
N GLN A 48 -3.53 -0.19 -17.43
CA GLN A 48 -2.16 0.10 -17.06
C GLN A 48 -2.03 1.42 -16.29
N TRP A 49 -2.81 2.45 -16.65
CA TRP A 49 -2.82 3.72 -15.93
C TRP A 49 -3.33 3.61 -14.51
N VAL A 50 -4.28 2.72 -14.22
CA VAL A 50 -4.76 2.47 -12.84
C VAL A 50 -3.63 2.00 -11.93
N VAL A 51 -2.75 1.13 -12.43
CA VAL A 51 -1.58 0.66 -11.68
C VAL A 51 -0.46 1.70 -11.66
N SER A 52 -0.18 2.31 -12.82
CA SER A 52 0.92 3.27 -12.98
C SER A 52 0.68 4.55 -12.17
N ALA A 53 -0.55 5.06 -12.09
CA ALA A 53 -0.88 6.27 -11.34
C ALA A 53 -0.49 6.14 -9.86
N TYR A 54 -0.78 4.99 -9.24
CA TYR A 54 -0.33 4.70 -7.88
C TYR A 54 1.20 4.68 -7.77
N THR A 55 1.88 3.94 -8.65
CA THR A 55 3.33 3.73 -8.58
C THR A 55 4.10 5.02 -8.82
N VAL A 56 3.66 5.83 -9.81
CA VAL A 56 4.27 7.13 -10.14
C VAL A 56 4.07 8.11 -8.99
N ALA A 57 2.86 8.21 -8.45
CA ALA A 57 2.59 9.09 -7.32
C ALA A 57 3.38 8.64 -6.07
N PHE A 58 3.38 7.34 -5.73
CA PHE A 58 4.13 6.80 -4.61
C PHE A 58 5.63 7.06 -4.76
N GLY A 59 6.24 6.67 -5.89
CA GLY A 59 7.69 6.82 -6.12
C GLY A 59 8.11 8.29 -6.22
N GLY A 60 7.34 9.11 -6.94
CA GLY A 60 7.64 10.54 -7.13
C GLY A 60 7.58 11.35 -5.84
N PHE A 61 6.66 11.00 -4.93
CA PHE A 61 6.50 11.74 -3.66
C PHE A 61 7.16 11.07 -2.45
N LEU A 62 7.80 9.91 -2.60
CA LEU A 62 8.41 9.17 -1.49
C LEU A 62 9.48 9.99 -0.76
N LEU A 63 10.36 10.67 -1.49
CA LEU A 63 11.40 11.52 -0.91
C LEU A 63 10.82 12.75 -0.21
N LEU A 64 9.81 13.37 -0.81
CA LEU A 64 9.09 14.48 -0.19
C LEU A 64 8.34 14.04 1.07
N GLY A 65 7.74 12.86 1.06
CA GLY A 65 7.10 12.23 2.21
C GLY A 65 8.08 11.98 3.37
N GLY A 66 9.29 11.51 3.05
CA GLY A 66 10.38 11.39 4.03
C GLY A 66 10.74 12.74 4.65
N ARG A 67 10.97 13.75 3.81
CA ARG A 67 11.30 15.11 4.28
C ARG A 67 10.17 15.73 5.11
N ALA A 68 8.93 15.58 4.67
CA ALA A 68 7.76 16.05 5.40
C ALA A 68 7.63 15.35 6.77
N THR A 69 7.94 14.07 6.85
CA THR A 69 7.95 13.31 8.10
C THR A 69 8.96 13.86 9.10
N ASP A 70 10.14 14.28 8.64
CA ASP A 70 11.18 14.87 9.49
C ASP A 70 10.81 16.28 9.96
N LEU A 71 10.22 17.11 9.08
CA LEU A 71 9.90 18.52 9.36
C LEU A 71 8.59 18.70 10.13
N LEU A 72 7.54 18.00 9.76
CA LEU A 72 6.17 18.19 10.28
C LEU A 72 5.80 17.20 11.41
N GLY A 73 6.67 16.21 11.63
CA GLY A 73 6.52 15.23 12.69
C GLY A 73 5.87 13.92 12.25
N ARG A 74 6.47 12.83 12.69
CA ARG A 74 6.17 11.43 12.31
C ARG A 74 4.72 11.03 12.52
N ARG A 75 4.14 11.36 13.70
CA ARG A 75 2.77 11.03 14.05
C ARG A 75 1.75 11.75 13.15
N ARG A 76 2.00 13.03 12.86
CA ARG A 76 1.12 13.83 11.99
C ARG A 76 1.13 13.28 10.56
N MET A 77 2.30 12.97 10.05
CA MET A 77 2.45 12.42 8.69
C MET A 77 1.85 11.02 8.58
N TYR A 78 1.97 10.19 9.62
CA TYR A 78 1.31 8.89 9.68
C TYR A 78 -0.22 9.03 9.61
N VAL A 79 -0.82 9.90 10.45
CA VAL A 79 -2.27 10.12 10.47
C VAL A 79 -2.75 10.70 9.15
N LEU A 80 -2.06 11.71 8.59
CA LEU A 80 -2.41 12.31 7.30
C LEU A 80 -2.32 11.28 6.17
N GLY A 81 -1.22 10.54 6.09
CA GLY A 81 -1.03 9.50 5.08
C GLY A 81 -2.09 8.41 5.16
N GLN A 82 -2.41 7.94 6.39
CA GLN A 82 -3.45 6.94 6.60
C GLN A 82 -4.84 7.44 6.24
N SER A 83 -5.19 8.66 6.63
CA SER A 83 -6.48 9.28 6.29
C SER A 83 -6.63 9.47 4.79
N LEU A 84 -5.59 10.00 4.14
CA LEU A 84 -5.56 10.22 2.70
C LEU A 84 -5.71 8.89 1.94
N TYR A 85 -4.97 7.86 2.38
CA TYR A 85 -5.02 6.52 1.82
C TYR A 85 -6.41 5.90 1.94
N ALA A 86 -7.02 5.97 3.14
CA ALA A 86 -8.34 5.42 3.40
C ALA A 86 -9.45 6.12 2.60
N LEU A 87 -9.44 7.46 2.56
CA LEU A 87 -10.41 8.24 1.78
C LEU A 87 -10.29 7.96 0.28
N ALA A 88 -9.07 7.89 -0.23
CA ALA A 88 -8.84 7.56 -1.63
C ALA A 88 -9.24 6.12 -1.96
N SER A 89 -9.06 5.17 -1.03
CA SER A 89 -9.53 3.79 -1.18
C SER A 89 -11.06 3.72 -1.28
N LEU A 90 -11.76 4.46 -0.41
CA LEU A 90 -13.22 4.57 -0.48
C LEU A 90 -13.68 5.21 -1.79
N ALA A 91 -13.05 6.31 -2.20
CA ALA A 91 -13.38 6.99 -3.46
C ALA A 91 -13.14 6.07 -4.68
N GLY A 92 -12.05 5.31 -4.68
CA GLY A 92 -11.74 4.32 -5.72
C GLY A 92 -12.74 3.16 -5.75
N GLY A 93 -13.21 2.69 -4.58
CA GLY A 93 -14.23 1.63 -4.49
C GLY A 93 -15.63 2.08 -4.96
N LEU A 94 -15.91 3.38 -4.92
CA LEU A 94 -17.16 3.98 -5.40
C LEU A 94 -17.05 4.51 -6.84
N ALA A 95 -15.89 4.42 -7.47
CA ALA A 95 -15.68 4.92 -8.82
C ALA A 95 -16.46 4.11 -9.85
N GLN A 96 -17.31 4.79 -10.61
CA GLN A 96 -18.11 4.20 -11.69
C GLN A 96 -17.54 4.49 -13.09
N SER A 97 -16.40 5.15 -13.17
CA SER A 97 -15.71 5.48 -14.41
C SER A 97 -14.19 5.50 -14.24
N GLU A 98 -13.46 5.56 -15.33
CA GLU A 98 -12.01 5.46 -15.37
C GLU A 98 -11.30 6.58 -14.62
N LEU A 99 -11.67 7.81 -14.91
CA LEU A 99 -10.97 8.99 -14.41
C LEU A 99 -10.99 9.09 -12.88
N PRO A 100 -12.15 8.96 -12.20
CA PRO A 100 -12.18 8.91 -10.75
C PRO A 100 -11.34 7.78 -10.16
N LEU A 101 -11.30 6.61 -10.80
CA LEU A 101 -10.50 5.48 -10.33
C LEU A 101 -9.00 5.79 -10.43
N ILE A 102 -8.54 6.31 -11.55
CA ILE A 102 -7.13 6.69 -11.76
C ILE A 102 -6.71 7.78 -10.77
N LEU A 103 -7.56 8.80 -10.58
CA LEU A 103 -7.30 9.88 -9.61
C LEU A 103 -7.25 9.35 -8.18
N ALA A 104 -8.16 8.48 -7.80
CA ALA A 104 -8.14 7.82 -6.50
C ALA A 104 -6.85 7.03 -6.28
N ARG A 105 -6.37 6.29 -7.30
CA ARG A 105 -5.09 5.57 -7.25
C ARG A 105 -3.89 6.50 -7.09
N ALA A 106 -3.87 7.65 -7.79
CA ALA A 106 -2.83 8.65 -7.63
C ALA A 106 -2.81 9.22 -6.19
N VAL A 107 -3.98 9.55 -5.63
CA VAL A 107 -4.12 10.04 -4.26
C VAL A 107 -3.73 8.97 -3.24
N GLN A 108 -4.07 7.70 -3.47
CA GLN A 108 -3.59 6.57 -2.64
C GLN A 108 -2.06 6.47 -2.68
N GLY A 109 -1.44 6.63 -3.85
CA GLY A 109 0.02 6.65 -3.99
C GLY A 109 0.66 7.76 -3.16
N LEU A 110 0.09 8.97 -3.17
CA LEU A 110 0.51 10.07 -2.28
C LEU A 110 0.38 9.71 -0.80
N GLY A 111 -0.76 9.16 -0.39
CA GLY A 111 -0.98 8.69 0.98
C GLY A 111 0.06 7.65 1.41
N GLY A 112 0.33 6.68 0.54
CA GLY A 112 1.37 5.68 0.74
C GLY A 112 2.78 6.27 0.87
N ALA A 113 3.11 7.27 0.05
CA ALA A 113 4.40 7.96 0.07
C ALA A 113 4.65 8.73 1.39
N LEU A 114 3.60 9.22 2.04
CA LEU A 114 3.68 9.81 3.38
C LEU A 114 3.75 8.74 4.47
N LEU A 115 2.95 7.69 4.33
CA LEU A 115 2.77 6.64 5.33
C LEU A 115 4.01 5.78 5.50
N PHE A 116 4.67 5.41 4.41
CA PHE A 116 5.82 4.50 4.40
C PHE A 116 6.99 5.03 5.24
N PRO A 117 7.55 6.23 4.99
CA PRO A 117 8.64 6.77 5.81
C PRO A 117 8.20 7.10 7.22
N ALA A 118 6.96 7.58 7.43
CA ALA A 118 6.43 7.87 8.76
C ALA A 118 6.35 6.60 9.63
N THR A 119 5.95 5.47 9.04
CA THR A 119 5.88 4.18 9.75
C THR A 119 7.25 3.71 10.18
N LEU A 120 8.24 3.73 9.28
CA LEU A 120 9.63 3.35 9.60
C LEU A 120 10.24 4.27 10.67
N ALA A 121 9.99 5.57 10.57
CA ALA A 121 10.46 6.55 11.55
C ALA A 121 9.79 6.37 12.93
N LEU A 122 8.53 5.96 12.99
CA LEU A 122 7.84 5.62 14.23
C LEU A 122 8.43 4.35 14.87
N ILE A 123 8.67 3.30 14.09
CA ILE A 123 9.32 2.08 14.58
C ILE A 123 10.71 2.41 15.15
N GLY A 124 11.52 3.16 14.39
CA GLY A 124 12.87 3.55 14.81
C GLY A 124 12.92 4.39 16.07
N ASN A 125 11.86 5.16 16.35
CA ASN A 125 11.81 6.06 17.53
C ASN A 125 11.25 5.39 18.78
N HIS A 126 10.32 4.44 18.64
CA HIS A 126 9.64 3.82 19.79
C HIS A 126 10.30 2.51 20.24
N PHE A 127 11.02 1.85 19.36
CA PHE A 127 11.72 0.62 19.69
C PHE A 127 13.22 0.89 19.88
N ALA A 128 13.75 0.52 21.05
CA ALA A 128 15.19 0.59 21.31
C ALA A 128 15.97 -0.24 20.30
N GLU A 129 17.18 0.18 19.95
CA GLU A 129 18.08 -0.59 19.10
C GLU A 129 18.32 -1.98 19.68
N GLY A 130 18.32 -2.99 18.82
CA GLY A 130 18.53 -4.37 19.21
C GLY A 130 17.33 -5.28 18.90
N PRO A 131 17.12 -6.36 19.66
CA PRO A 131 16.13 -7.39 19.34
C PRO A 131 14.68 -6.89 19.22
N ALA A 132 14.31 -5.89 20.02
CA ALA A 132 12.95 -5.32 19.98
C ALA A 132 12.65 -4.61 18.66
N ARG A 133 13.58 -3.78 18.17
CA ARG A 133 13.46 -3.08 16.88
C ARG A 133 13.49 -4.05 15.71
N ASN A 134 14.39 -5.05 15.76
CA ASN A 134 14.47 -6.08 14.72
C ASN A 134 13.18 -6.89 14.63
N ARG A 135 12.56 -7.24 15.77
CA ARG A 135 11.26 -7.91 15.81
C ARG A 135 10.15 -7.03 15.22
N ALA A 136 10.12 -5.73 15.54
CA ALA A 136 9.14 -4.80 14.98
C ALA A 136 9.26 -4.66 13.45
N LEU A 137 10.48 -4.52 12.94
CA LEU A 137 10.76 -4.48 11.51
C LEU A 137 10.43 -5.81 10.82
N ALA A 138 10.71 -6.95 11.46
CA ALA A 138 10.35 -8.26 10.92
C ALA A 138 8.84 -8.42 10.78
N ILE A 139 8.06 -8.07 11.79
CA ILE A 139 6.58 -8.11 11.75
C ILE A 139 6.06 -7.20 10.63
N TRP A 140 6.59 -5.98 10.52
CA TRP A 140 6.24 -5.03 9.49
C TRP A 140 6.57 -5.56 8.08
N SER A 141 7.74 -6.18 7.89
CA SER A 141 8.17 -6.79 6.61
C SER A 141 7.31 -8.00 6.25
N ILE A 142 6.93 -8.85 7.23
CA ILE A 142 6.05 -9.99 7.01
C ILE A 142 4.66 -9.51 6.55
N ALA A 143 4.12 -8.45 7.16
CA ALA A 143 2.84 -7.87 6.74
C ALA A 143 2.89 -7.38 5.28
N SER A 144 4.02 -6.78 4.87
CA SER A 144 4.26 -6.36 3.47
C SER A 144 4.35 -7.55 2.52
N ALA A 145 5.12 -8.58 2.89
CA ALA A 145 5.35 -9.78 2.07
C ALA A 145 4.08 -10.61 1.88
N PHE A 146 3.20 -10.65 2.89
CA PHE A 146 1.94 -11.39 2.83
C PHE A 146 1.02 -10.84 1.74
N GLY A 147 0.95 -9.51 1.56
CA GLY A 147 0.20 -8.89 0.48
C GLY A 147 0.73 -9.30 -0.90
N LEU A 148 2.04 -9.29 -1.10
CA LEU A 148 2.67 -9.70 -2.37
C LEU A 148 2.47 -11.18 -2.68
N ALA A 149 2.52 -12.05 -1.66
CA ALA A 149 2.32 -13.48 -1.84
C ALA A 149 0.88 -13.83 -2.23
N SER A 150 -0.11 -13.12 -1.66
CA SER A 150 -1.53 -13.29 -2.00
C SER A 150 -1.83 -12.84 -3.43
N ALA A 151 -1.22 -11.76 -3.91
CA ALA A 151 -1.32 -11.29 -5.29
C ALA A 151 -0.84 -12.35 -6.30
N ARG A 152 0.29 -12.98 -6.04
CA ARG A 152 0.84 -14.04 -6.92
C ARG A 152 -0.06 -15.27 -6.98
N ARG A 153 -0.65 -15.69 -5.86
CA ARG A 153 -1.56 -16.84 -5.82
C ARG A 153 -2.86 -16.58 -6.61
N SER A 154 -3.38 -15.37 -6.55
CA SER A 154 -4.57 -14.99 -7.31
C SER A 154 -4.30 -14.95 -8.81
N ALA A 155 -3.16 -14.39 -9.23
CA ALA A 155 -2.74 -14.36 -10.63
C ALA A 155 -2.53 -15.77 -11.21
N ALA A 156 -1.98 -16.70 -10.43
CA ALA A 156 -1.76 -18.09 -10.85
C ALA A 156 -3.05 -18.91 -11.00
N ARG A 157 -4.16 -18.49 -10.40
CA ARG A 157 -5.47 -19.15 -10.49
C ARG A 157 -6.35 -18.67 -11.65
N SER A 158 -5.95 -17.64 -12.38
CA SER A 158 -6.67 -17.18 -13.58
C SER A 158 -6.45 -18.18 -14.73
N PRO A 159 -7.50 -18.84 -15.27
CA PRO A 159 -7.36 -19.95 -16.22
C PRO A 159 -6.96 -19.53 -17.65
N SER A 160 -6.60 -18.28 -17.89
CA SER A 160 -6.31 -17.77 -19.24
C SER A 160 -4.90 -18.03 -19.78
N CYS A 161 -4.03 -18.75 -19.04
CA CYS A 161 -2.66 -19.05 -19.51
C CYS A 161 -2.39 -20.48 -19.97
N SER A 162 -3.41 -21.35 -20.11
CA SER A 162 -3.18 -22.73 -20.52
C SER A 162 -3.69 -23.09 -21.93
N ALA A 163 -4.01 -22.10 -22.77
CA ALA A 163 -4.32 -22.35 -24.19
C ALA A 163 -3.05 -22.20 -25.03
N GLY A 164 -2.15 -23.18 -24.98
CA GLY A 164 -1.14 -23.38 -26.01
C GLY A 164 -1.81 -23.66 -27.35
N PRO A 165 -1.21 -23.23 -28.50
CA PRO A 165 -1.77 -23.47 -29.81
C PRO A 165 -1.80 -24.96 -30.09
N ARG A 166 -2.99 -25.53 -30.28
CA ARG A 166 -3.14 -26.85 -30.91
C ARG A 166 -2.80 -26.69 -32.37
N SER A 167 -1.62 -27.14 -32.74
CA SER A 167 -1.23 -27.38 -34.13
C SER A 167 -2.12 -28.46 -34.74
N SER A 168 -2.87 -28.12 -35.73
CA SER A 168 -3.41 -29.03 -36.75
C SER A 168 -2.82 -28.67 -38.08
#